data_5975af1ba84d884f424c79be60a2c9f2
#
_entry.id   5975af1ba84d884f424c79be60a2c9f2
#
_cell.length_a   1.000
_cell.length_b   1.000
_cell.length_c   1.000
_cell.angle_alpha   90.00
_cell.angle_beta   90.00
_cell.angle_gamma   90.00
#
_symmetry.space_group_name_H-M   'P 1'
#
loop_
_entity.id
_entity.type
_entity.pdbx_description
1 polymer ?
#
loop_
_entity_poly.entity_id
_entity_poly.type
_entity_poly.pdbx_seq_one_letter_code
_entity_poly.pdbx_strand_id
1 'polypeptide(L)'
;MTLGNAIARYVDFNQSVGMRFQVDAALLKAFHRHVGEVDLAAISPDVVVAFLQPRHRVTSTWLMKHRALRRFYQHGITRGLVACSPVPAAIPRVTETFVPHIYSDEELRRLLAGVATHQARARCTIAAPTFRALLLLLYGAGLRLGEALALRREEVDLRTGMVLIRQAKFYKARSLPIGPTLTQALAVSVAPTPTRPRAMPPTTFFANRSGGALPHQTVRHTFVSLCARTGVYARAGSTAAPRLHDLRHSFAVHRLLAWYREGADVQRCLPHLSTYLGHARIACTQRYLTMIPELLEQASLRFETYAHGEVGHE
;
A
#
# COMPACT_ATOMS: atom_id res chain seq x y z
N MET A 1 27.54 -25.10 9.54
CA MET A 1 27.31 -23.67 9.93
C MET A 1 25.96 -23.55 10.60
N THR A 2 25.87 -22.85 11.74
CA THR A 2 24.60 -22.71 12.46
C THR A 2 23.58 -21.85 11.71
N LEU A 3 22.28 -22.12 11.95
CA LEU A 3 21.17 -21.41 11.33
C LEU A 3 21.24 -19.90 11.61
N GLY A 4 21.53 -19.52 12.86
CA GLY A 4 21.65 -18.11 13.26
C GLY A 4 22.72 -17.37 12.48
N ASN A 5 23.92 -17.96 12.37
CA ASN A 5 25.02 -17.39 11.61
C ASN A 5 24.72 -17.29 10.10
N ALA A 6 24.08 -18.32 9.53
CA ALA A 6 23.69 -18.30 8.12
C ALA A 6 22.66 -17.19 7.82
N ILE A 7 21.67 -17.00 8.70
CA ILE A 7 20.68 -15.92 8.59
C ILE A 7 21.33 -14.55 8.70
N ALA A 8 22.23 -14.35 9.68
CA ALA A 8 22.92 -13.08 9.86
C ALA A 8 23.69 -12.70 8.58
N ARG A 9 24.53 -13.61 8.07
CA ARG A 9 25.29 -13.39 6.82
C ARG A 9 24.41 -13.10 5.62
N TYR A 10 23.26 -13.79 5.50
CA TYR A 10 22.32 -13.56 4.41
C TYR A 10 21.62 -12.20 4.50
N VAL A 11 21.26 -11.76 5.71
CA VAL A 11 20.67 -10.44 5.95
C VAL A 11 21.70 -9.35 5.62
N ASP A 12 22.92 -9.47 6.13
CA ASP A 12 24.02 -8.51 5.89
C ASP A 12 24.33 -8.39 4.40
N PHE A 13 24.40 -9.51 3.69
CA PHE A 13 24.58 -9.53 2.24
C PHE A 13 23.49 -8.75 1.51
N ASN A 14 22.20 -8.99 1.83
CA ASN A 14 21.11 -8.27 1.16
C ASN A 14 21.10 -6.78 1.50
N GLN A 15 21.48 -6.41 2.73
CA GLN A 15 21.59 -5.02 3.14
C GLN A 15 22.78 -4.32 2.48
N SER A 16 23.92 -4.99 2.32
CA SER A 16 25.09 -4.44 1.66
C SER A 16 24.88 -4.12 0.17
N VAL A 17 23.97 -4.85 -0.50
CA VAL A 17 23.54 -4.52 -1.87
C VAL A 17 22.36 -3.51 -1.93
N GLY A 18 22.12 -2.79 -0.83
CA GLY A 18 21.17 -1.70 -0.76
C GLY A 18 19.70 -2.10 -0.52
N MET A 19 19.41 -3.37 -0.22
CA MET A 19 18.04 -3.79 0.09
C MET A 19 17.69 -3.44 1.56
N ARG A 20 16.50 -2.89 1.82
CA ARG A 20 16.02 -2.70 3.21
C ARG A 20 15.84 -4.02 3.96
N PHE A 21 15.49 -5.08 3.31
CA PHE A 21 15.37 -6.49 3.72
C PHE A 21 14.72 -6.74 5.10
N GLN A 22 13.91 -5.83 5.60
CA GLN A 22 13.36 -5.87 6.97
C GLN A 22 12.34 -6.99 7.16
N VAL A 23 11.44 -7.19 6.20
CA VAL A 23 10.36 -8.20 6.30
C VAL A 23 10.93 -9.61 6.24
N ASP A 24 11.79 -9.88 5.28
CA ASP A 24 12.42 -11.20 5.14
C ASP A 24 13.33 -11.50 6.33
N ALA A 25 14.10 -10.51 6.82
CA ALA A 25 14.90 -10.65 8.02
C ALA A 25 14.05 -10.99 9.26
N ALA A 26 12.90 -10.33 9.43
CA ALA A 26 11.98 -10.63 10.53
C ALA A 26 11.39 -12.05 10.42
N LEU A 27 11.05 -12.51 9.20
CA LEU A 27 10.55 -13.86 8.95
C LEU A 27 11.63 -14.92 9.22
N LEU A 28 12.87 -14.70 8.79
CA LEU A 28 13.98 -15.59 9.04
C LEU A 28 14.35 -15.64 10.53
N LYS A 29 14.31 -14.51 11.24
CA LYS A 29 14.47 -14.48 12.71
C LYS A 29 13.34 -15.24 13.42
N ALA A 30 12.10 -15.16 12.89
CA ALA A 30 10.99 -15.95 13.44
C ALA A 30 11.19 -17.46 13.20
N PHE A 31 11.74 -17.85 12.04
CA PHE A 31 12.10 -19.21 11.74
C PHE A 31 13.20 -19.72 12.68
N HIS A 32 14.27 -18.94 12.88
CA HIS A 32 15.34 -19.27 13.84
C HIS A 32 14.80 -19.48 15.27
N ARG A 33 13.90 -18.61 15.74
CA ARG A 33 13.26 -18.78 17.06
C ARG A 33 12.39 -20.04 17.16
N HIS A 34 11.81 -20.49 16.05
CA HIS A 34 11.00 -21.71 16.01
C HIS A 34 11.85 -22.98 16.03
N VAL A 35 12.97 -22.97 15.33
CA VAL A 35 13.86 -24.14 15.16
C VAL A 35 14.90 -24.23 16.28
N GLY A 36 15.37 -23.09 16.80
CA GLY A 36 16.51 -23.00 17.70
C GLY A 36 17.85 -22.94 16.95
N GLU A 37 18.94 -22.97 17.70
CA GLU A 37 20.30 -22.94 17.17
C GLU A 37 20.74 -24.37 16.78
N VAL A 38 20.66 -24.67 15.50
CA VAL A 38 21.01 -25.99 14.92
C VAL A 38 21.91 -25.79 13.70
N ASP A 39 22.56 -26.87 13.24
CA ASP A 39 23.26 -26.81 11.97
C ASP A 39 22.26 -26.64 10.81
N LEU A 40 22.59 -25.73 9.88
CA LEU A 40 21.72 -25.41 8.74
C LEU A 40 21.40 -26.64 7.87
N ALA A 41 22.38 -27.54 7.71
CA ALA A 41 22.23 -28.76 6.93
C ALA A 41 21.40 -29.85 7.62
N ALA A 42 21.23 -29.76 8.94
CA ALA A 42 20.45 -30.73 9.72
C ALA A 42 18.94 -30.42 9.74
N ILE A 43 18.50 -29.31 9.18
CA ILE A 43 17.08 -28.93 9.17
C ILE A 43 16.31 -29.78 8.15
N SER A 44 15.39 -30.59 8.66
CA SER A 44 14.56 -31.47 7.84
C SER A 44 13.38 -30.73 7.18
N PRO A 45 12.80 -31.25 6.09
CA PRO A 45 11.58 -30.73 5.49
C PRO A 45 10.42 -30.61 6.48
N ASP A 46 10.27 -31.56 7.43
CA ASP A 46 9.18 -31.56 8.39
C ASP A 46 9.23 -30.34 9.33
N VAL A 47 10.41 -29.92 9.75
CA VAL A 47 10.62 -28.74 10.58
C VAL A 47 10.18 -27.48 9.81
N VAL A 48 10.51 -27.41 8.52
CA VAL A 48 10.08 -26.28 7.66
C VAL A 48 8.56 -26.29 7.47
N VAL A 49 7.97 -27.46 7.22
CA VAL A 49 6.52 -27.62 7.09
C VAL A 49 5.82 -27.19 8.38
N ALA A 50 6.31 -27.61 9.55
CA ALA A 50 5.76 -27.22 10.85
C ALA A 50 5.78 -25.69 11.05
N PHE A 51 6.86 -25.01 10.67
CA PHE A 51 6.92 -23.53 10.71
C PHE A 51 5.95 -22.87 9.72
N LEU A 52 5.76 -23.47 8.55
CA LEU A 52 4.85 -22.97 7.51
C LEU A 52 3.39 -23.23 7.83
N GLN A 53 3.08 -24.25 8.66
CA GLN A 53 1.71 -24.70 8.91
C GLN A 53 0.79 -23.51 9.25
N PRO A 54 -0.30 -23.30 8.49
CA PRO A 54 -1.30 -22.32 8.80
C PRO A 54 -2.21 -22.85 9.91
N ARG A 55 -2.60 -22.00 10.86
CA ARG A 55 -3.55 -22.42 11.92
C ARG A 55 -4.91 -22.88 11.36
N HIS A 56 -5.35 -22.33 10.20
CA HIS A 56 -6.62 -22.69 9.58
C HIS A 56 -6.57 -22.74 8.05
N ARG A 57 -6.00 -21.74 7.36
CA ARG A 57 -5.96 -21.63 5.89
C ARG A 57 -4.61 -21.12 5.41
N VAL A 58 -4.25 -21.47 4.17
CA VAL A 58 -3.07 -20.90 3.52
C VAL A 58 -3.32 -19.43 3.23
N THR A 59 -2.55 -18.57 3.86
CA THR A 59 -2.68 -17.12 3.79
C THR A 59 -1.53 -16.49 2.99
N SER A 60 -1.66 -15.20 2.68
CA SER A 60 -0.54 -14.41 2.13
C SER A 60 0.72 -14.45 3.03
N THR A 61 0.55 -14.56 4.35
CA THR A 61 1.66 -14.73 5.30
C THR A 61 2.38 -16.06 5.09
N TRP A 62 1.65 -17.14 4.83
CA TRP A 62 2.24 -18.43 4.47
C TRP A 62 3.13 -18.29 3.23
N LEU A 63 2.60 -17.66 2.17
CA LEU A 63 3.36 -17.43 0.94
C LEU A 63 4.61 -16.57 1.19
N MET A 64 4.52 -15.56 2.05
CA MET A 64 5.67 -14.72 2.40
C MET A 64 6.74 -15.52 3.14
N LYS A 65 6.36 -16.33 4.12
CA LYS A 65 7.27 -17.25 4.82
C LYS A 65 7.95 -18.22 3.85
N HIS A 66 7.16 -18.91 3.04
CA HIS A 66 7.67 -19.86 2.05
C HIS A 66 8.68 -19.22 1.08
N ARG A 67 8.34 -18.04 0.52
CA ARG A 67 9.21 -17.31 -0.40
C ARG A 67 10.51 -16.84 0.27
N ALA A 68 10.43 -16.38 1.51
CA ALA A 68 11.61 -15.95 2.28
C ALA A 68 12.55 -17.12 2.52
N LEU A 69 12.02 -18.27 3.00
CA LEU A 69 12.80 -19.49 3.20
C LEU A 69 13.39 -20.03 1.90
N ARG A 70 12.59 -20.10 0.84
CA ARG A 70 13.07 -20.57 -0.48
C ARG A 70 14.25 -19.75 -0.98
N ARG A 71 14.20 -18.42 -0.89
CA ARG A 71 15.30 -17.54 -1.28
C ARG A 71 16.53 -17.71 -0.41
N PHE A 72 16.32 -17.86 0.89
CA PHE A 72 17.41 -18.09 1.85
C PHE A 72 18.15 -19.40 1.56
N TYR A 73 17.43 -20.51 1.40
CA TYR A 73 18.04 -21.81 1.09
C TYR A 73 18.66 -21.84 -0.32
N GLN A 74 18.05 -21.19 -1.31
CA GLN A 74 18.65 -21.04 -2.62
C GLN A 74 19.98 -20.31 -2.57
N HIS A 75 20.08 -19.25 -1.77
CA HIS A 75 21.36 -18.58 -1.50
C HIS A 75 22.33 -19.51 -0.77
N GLY A 76 21.88 -20.30 0.18
CA GLY A 76 22.69 -21.31 0.87
C GLY A 76 23.27 -22.35 -0.08
N ILE A 77 22.47 -22.87 -1.02
CA ILE A 77 22.93 -23.80 -2.08
C ILE A 77 23.98 -23.14 -2.96
N THR A 78 23.73 -21.93 -3.45
CA THR A 78 24.68 -21.17 -4.30
C THR A 78 26.02 -20.90 -3.59
N ARG A 79 26.01 -20.82 -2.27
CA ARG A 79 27.21 -20.62 -1.44
C ARG A 79 27.85 -21.91 -0.91
N GLY A 80 27.31 -23.07 -1.31
CA GLY A 80 27.81 -24.37 -0.85
C GLY A 80 27.58 -24.67 0.64
N LEU A 81 26.63 -23.97 1.29
CA LEU A 81 26.32 -24.14 2.71
C LEU A 81 25.42 -25.35 2.98
N VAL A 82 24.59 -25.70 2.00
CA VAL A 82 23.70 -26.86 2.01
C VAL A 82 23.64 -27.45 0.59
N ALA A 83 23.45 -28.76 0.52
CA ALA A 83 23.37 -29.45 -0.79
C ALA A 83 21.98 -29.29 -1.44
N CYS A 84 20.92 -29.25 -0.64
CA CYS A 84 19.55 -29.14 -1.11
C CYS A 84 18.70 -28.27 -0.18
N SER A 85 17.52 -27.86 -0.67
CA SER A 85 16.57 -27.06 0.11
C SER A 85 15.56 -27.95 0.79
N PRO A 86 15.33 -27.82 2.12
CA PRO A 86 14.25 -28.51 2.81
C PRO A 86 12.88 -27.86 2.60
N VAL A 87 12.80 -26.76 1.86
CA VAL A 87 11.55 -26.02 1.62
C VAL A 87 10.72 -26.75 0.57
N PRO A 88 9.44 -27.09 0.82
CA PRO A 88 8.58 -27.76 -0.13
C PRO A 88 8.52 -27.03 -1.47
N ALA A 89 8.66 -27.76 -2.57
CA ALA A 89 8.55 -27.17 -3.92
C ALA A 89 7.10 -26.77 -4.25
N ALA A 90 6.12 -27.56 -3.75
CA ALA A 90 4.71 -27.33 -3.98
C ALA A 90 4.22 -26.10 -3.21
N ILE A 91 3.58 -25.18 -3.94
CA ILE A 91 2.95 -23.99 -3.37
C ILE A 91 1.43 -24.24 -3.38
N PRO A 92 0.78 -24.33 -2.20
CA PRO A 92 -0.66 -24.49 -2.13
C PRO A 92 -1.37 -23.31 -2.79
N ARG A 93 -2.49 -23.58 -3.42
CA ARG A 93 -3.32 -22.55 -4.05
C ARG A 93 -3.96 -21.68 -2.97
N VAL A 94 -3.67 -20.39 -2.98
CA VAL A 94 -4.36 -19.43 -2.11
C VAL A 94 -5.70 -19.11 -2.74
N THR A 95 -6.77 -19.51 -2.10
CA THR A 95 -8.15 -19.36 -2.61
C THR A 95 -8.77 -17.99 -2.29
N GLU A 96 -8.22 -17.24 -1.34
CA GLU A 96 -8.73 -15.91 -0.99
C GLU A 96 -8.14 -14.85 -1.90
N THR A 97 -8.92 -14.41 -2.89
CA THR A 97 -8.66 -13.15 -3.59
C THR A 97 -9.15 -12.00 -2.71
N PHE A 98 -8.20 -11.24 -2.17
CA PHE A 98 -8.54 -10.02 -1.46
C PHE A 98 -9.21 -9.04 -2.43
N VAL A 99 -10.46 -8.64 -2.13
CA VAL A 99 -11.19 -7.59 -2.84
C VAL A 99 -11.09 -6.31 -2.00
N PRO A 100 -10.49 -5.22 -2.52
CA PRO A 100 -10.41 -3.97 -1.79
C PRO A 100 -11.81 -3.34 -1.65
N HIS A 101 -11.99 -2.56 -0.59
CA HIS A 101 -13.15 -1.70 -0.46
C HIS A 101 -12.99 -0.48 -1.39
N ILE A 102 -13.89 -0.33 -2.37
CA ILE A 102 -13.93 0.86 -3.20
C ILE A 102 -14.92 1.83 -2.57
N TYR A 103 -14.40 2.94 -2.05
CA TYR A 103 -15.19 3.96 -1.38
C TYR A 103 -16.10 4.67 -2.39
N SER A 104 -17.39 4.78 -2.07
CA SER A 104 -18.31 5.63 -2.82
C SER A 104 -18.04 7.11 -2.53
N ASP A 105 -18.53 8.00 -3.39
CA ASP A 105 -18.45 9.45 -3.17
C ASP A 105 -19.12 9.87 -1.86
N GLU A 106 -20.20 9.19 -1.48
CA GLU A 106 -20.91 9.44 -0.23
C GLU A 106 -20.10 9.00 0.99
N GLU A 107 -19.45 7.84 0.94
CA GLU A 107 -18.54 7.39 1.99
C GLU A 107 -17.36 8.33 2.16
N LEU A 108 -16.76 8.79 1.06
CA LEU A 108 -15.66 9.76 1.06
C LEU A 108 -16.10 11.10 1.68
N ARG A 109 -17.29 11.60 1.31
CA ARG A 109 -17.84 12.84 1.92
C ARG A 109 -18.05 12.67 3.42
N ARG A 110 -18.66 11.55 3.87
CA ARG A 110 -18.86 11.26 5.31
C ARG A 110 -17.55 11.17 6.07
N LEU A 111 -16.54 10.47 5.52
CA LEU A 111 -15.21 10.39 6.10
C LEU A 111 -14.60 11.79 6.28
N LEU A 112 -14.58 12.60 5.22
CA LEU A 112 -13.96 13.93 5.25
C LEU A 112 -14.71 14.92 6.15
N ALA A 113 -16.03 14.85 6.19
CA ALA A 113 -16.87 15.66 7.10
C ALA A 113 -16.66 15.28 8.57
N GLY A 114 -16.51 13.97 8.86
CA GLY A 114 -16.32 13.46 10.20
C GLY A 114 -14.94 13.75 10.80
N VAL A 115 -13.94 14.16 10.01
CA VAL A 115 -12.57 14.39 10.49
C VAL A 115 -12.52 15.44 11.59
N ALA A 116 -13.18 16.58 11.43
CA ALA A 116 -13.11 17.68 12.39
C ALA A 116 -13.60 17.25 13.78
N THR A 117 -14.80 16.68 13.85
CA THR A 117 -15.42 16.18 15.09
C THR A 117 -14.59 15.02 15.68
N HIS A 118 -14.06 14.12 14.84
CA HIS A 118 -13.24 13.01 15.31
C HIS A 118 -11.94 13.51 15.97
N GLN A 119 -11.26 14.49 15.36
CA GLN A 119 -9.97 14.99 15.82
C GLN A 119 -10.05 16.08 16.90
N ALA A 120 -11.24 16.58 17.21
CA ALA A 120 -11.46 17.48 18.34
C ALA A 120 -11.26 16.80 19.72
N ARG A 121 -11.19 15.48 19.75
CA ARG A 121 -11.06 14.69 21.00
C ARG A 121 -9.67 14.87 21.61
N ALA A 122 -9.60 14.97 22.94
CA ALA A 122 -8.36 15.25 23.69
C ALA A 122 -7.21 14.26 23.43
N ARG A 123 -7.53 12.99 23.12
CA ARG A 123 -6.53 11.92 22.85
C ARG A 123 -6.01 11.91 21.42
N CYS A 124 -6.55 12.74 20.52
CA CYS A 124 -6.10 12.75 19.11
C CYS A 124 -4.81 13.54 18.96
N THR A 125 -3.76 12.85 18.57
CA THR A 125 -2.42 13.43 18.36
C THR A 125 -2.25 14.09 17.00
N ILE A 126 -3.16 13.84 16.05
CA ILE A 126 -3.13 14.40 14.69
C ILE A 126 -4.12 15.57 14.62
N ALA A 127 -3.71 16.71 14.11
CA ALA A 127 -4.62 17.84 13.88
C ALA A 127 -5.64 17.54 12.78
N ALA A 128 -6.87 18.06 12.90
CA ALA A 128 -7.91 17.81 11.90
C ALA A 128 -7.50 18.24 10.47
N PRO A 129 -6.93 19.43 10.23
CA PRO A 129 -6.46 19.80 8.89
C PRO A 129 -5.41 18.85 8.35
N THR A 130 -4.46 18.42 9.19
CA THR A 130 -3.40 17.47 8.81
C THR A 130 -3.97 16.11 8.42
N PHE A 131 -4.91 15.59 9.21
CA PHE A 131 -5.50 14.28 8.92
C PHE A 131 -6.40 14.34 7.67
N ARG A 132 -7.18 15.42 7.51
CA ARG A 132 -8.00 15.65 6.30
C ARG A 132 -7.14 15.75 5.04
N ALA A 133 -6.06 16.54 5.08
CA ALA A 133 -5.14 16.68 3.95
C ALA A 133 -4.44 15.35 3.61
N LEU A 134 -4.06 14.55 4.60
CA LEU A 134 -3.49 13.22 4.40
C LEU A 134 -4.49 12.30 3.68
N LEU A 135 -5.76 12.24 4.11
CA LEU A 135 -6.80 11.44 3.45
C LEU A 135 -7.03 11.89 2.01
N LEU A 136 -7.10 13.22 1.78
CA LEU A 136 -7.24 13.79 0.45
C LEU A 136 -6.04 13.46 -0.44
N LEU A 137 -4.82 13.47 0.07
CA LEU A 137 -3.63 13.11 -0.70
C LEU A 137 -3.61 11.62 -1.04
N LEU A 138 -4.00 10.75 -0.11
CA LEU A 138 -4.08 9.30 -0.34
C LEU A 138 -5.13 8.95 -1.40
N TYR A 139 -6.28 9.65 -1.40
CA TYR A 139 -7.32 9.47 -2.39
C TYR A 139 -7.05 10.26 -3.67
N GLY A 140 -6.79 11.57 -3.60
CA GLY A 140 -6.71 12.46 -4.77
C GLY A 140 -5.45 12.29 -5.62
N ALA A 141 -4.36 11.80 -5.03
CA ALA A 141 -3.11 11.50 -5.73
C ALA A 141 -2.73 10.00 -5.68
N GLY A 142 -3.54 9.16 -5.06
CA GLY A 142 -3.33 7.72 -5.00
C GLY A 142 -2.01 7.29 -4.34
N LEU A 143 -1.44 8.06 -3.41
CA LEU A 143 -0.19 7.74 -2.75
C LEU A 143 -0.32 6.51 -1.85
N ARG A 144 0.80 5.78 -1.67
CA ARG A 144 0.90 4.82 -0.57
C ARG A 144 1.05 5.57 0.76
N LEU A 145 0.46 5.03 1.84
CA LEU A 145 0.57 5.67 3.16
C LEU A 145 2.04 5.94 3.56
N GLY A 146 2.92 4.96 3.34
CA GLY A 146 4.34 5.12 3.64
C GLY A 146 5.03 6.21 2.80
N GLU A 147 4.63 6.42 1.55
CA GLU A 147 5.11 7.52 0.69
C GLU A 147 4.64 8.86 1.26
N ALA A 148 3.35 8.99 1.58
CA ALA A 148 2.78 10.22 2.12
C ALA A 148 3.40 10.61 3.48
N LEU A 149 3.62 9.63 4.38
CA LEU A 149 4.23 9.89 5.69
C LEU A 149 5.73 10.20 5.64
N ALA A 150 6.41 9.76 4.58
CA ALA A 150 7.83 10.03 4.35
C ALA A 150 8.09 11.36 3.62
N LEU A 151 7.03 12.02 3.10
CA LEU A 151 7.17 13.31 2.41
C LEU A 151 7.84 14.35 3.30
N ARG A 152 8.80 15.06 2.75
CA ARG A 152 9.41 16.23 3.34
C ARG A 152 8.73 17.51 2.85
N ARG A 153 8.89 18.61 3.58
CA ARG A 153 8.31 19.89 3.19
C ARG A 153 8.83 20.39 1.85
N GLU A 154 10.11 20.22 1.59
CA GLU A 154 10.79 20.59 0.34
C GLU A 154 10.34 19.78 -0.89
N GLU A 155 9.67 18.65 -0.66
CA GLU A 155 9.17 17.76 -1.72
C GLU A 155 7.74 18.11 -2.18
N VAL A 156 7.11 19.10 -1.53
CA VAL A 156 5.75 19.55 -1.85
C VAL A 156 5.80 21.01 -2.25
N ASP A 157 5.77 21.27 -3.55
CA ASP A 157 5.65 22.64 -4.08
C ASP A 157 4.17 23.02 -4.22
N LEU A 158 3.68 23.76 -3.22
CA LEU A 158 2.29 24.23 -3.19
C LEU A 158 2.04 25.36 -4.19
N ARG A 159 3.07 26.01 -4.72
CA ARG A 159 2.93 27.08 -5.72
C ARG A 159 2.64 26.50 -7.10
N THR A 160 3.35 25.45 -7.47
CA THR A 160 3.18 24.79 -8.78
C THR A 160 2.25 23.58 -8.74
N GLY A 161 1.81 23.15 -7.54
CA GLY A 161 1.00 21.95 -7.38
C GLY A 161 1.76 20.66 -7.71
N MET A 162 3.04 20.57 -7.34
CA MET A 162 3.88 19.40 -7.61
C MET A 162 4.32 18.70 -6.32
N VAL A 163 4.26 17.37 -6.32
CA VAL A 163 4.72 16.52 -5.21
C VAL A 163 5.79 15.57 -5.72
N LEU A 164 6.99 15.64 -5.15
CA LEU A 164 8.11 14.78 -5.48
C LEU A 164 8.17 13.58 -4.52
N ILE A 165 7.98 12.38 -5.03
CA ILE A 165 8.08 11.14 -4.27
C ILE A 165 9.47 10.53 -4.49
N ARG A 166 10.40 10.69 -3.53
CA ARG A 166 11.76 10.15 -3.61
C ARG A 166 11.86 8.70 -3.14
N GLN A 167 11.11 8.32 -2.13
CA GLN A 167 11.20 7.00 -1.50
C GLN A 167 10.20 6.01 -2.09
N ALA A 168 10.10 5.94 -3.43
CA ALA A 168 9.27 4.91 -4.06
C ALA A 168 9.96 3.53 -3.97
N LYS A 169 9.14 2.48 -4.06
CA LYS A 169 9.64 1.10 -4.17
C LYS A 169 10.59 1.01 -5.38
N PHE A 170 11.76 0.38 -5.21
CA PHE A 170 12.84 0.29 -6.20
C PHE A 170 13.61 1.61 -6.47
N TYR A 171 13.68 2.53 -5.50
CA TYR A 171 14.47 3.78 -5.57
C TYR A 171 14.14 4.70 -6.77
N LYS A 172 12.97 4.53 -7.41
CA LYS A 172 12.53 5.40 -8.49
C LYS A 172 11.79 6.61 -7.92
N ALA A 173 12.36 7.80 -8.11
CA ALA A 173 11.65 9.04 -7.82
C ALA A 173 10.59 9.31 -8.91
N ARG A 174 9.49 9.96 -8.52
CA ARG A 174 8.48 10.46 -9.46
C ARG A 174 7.88 11.77 -8.99
N SER A 175 7.63 12.67 -9.92
CA SER A 175 6.90 13.91 -9.69
C SER A 175 5.43 13.70 -10.03
N LEU A 176 4.54 14.15 -9.14
CA LEU A 176 3.10 14.02 -9.30
C LEU A 176 2.47 15.42 -9.33
N PRO A 177 1.80 15.82 -10.43
CA PRO A 177 0.96 17.00 -10.42
C PRO A 177 -0.28 16.74 -9.56
N ILE A 178 -0.65 17.71 -8.74
CA ILE A 178 -1.87 17.72 -7.93
C ILE A 178 -2.74 18.93 -8.29
N GLY A 179 -4.06 18.71 -8.28
CA GLY A 179 -5.01 19.77 -8.63
C GLY A 179 -5.12 20.86 -7.55
N PRO A 180 -5.68 22.03 -7.92
CA PRO A 180 -5.71 23.22 -7.04
C PRO A 180 -6.45 22.96 -5.71
N THR A 181 -7.54 22.22 -5.72
CA THR A 181 -8.29 21.85 -4.50
C THR A 181 -7.45 21.06 -3.51
N LEU A 182 -6.67 20.08 -4.00
CA LEU A 182 -5.77 19.31 -3.16
C LEU A 182 -4.60 20.16 -2.66
N THR A 183 -4.03 21.00 -3.53
CA THR A 183 -2.98 21.96 -3.17
C THR A 183 -3.43 22.89 -2.03
N GLN A 184 -4.64 23.44 -2.11
CA GLN A 184 -5.22 24.28 -1.05
C GLN A 184 -5.40 23.50 0.26
N ALA A 185 -5.90 22.26 0.21
CA ALA A 185 -6.06 21.43 1.40
C ALA A 185 -4.71 21.13 2.06
N LEU A 186 -3.66 20.90 1.27
CA LEU A 186 -2.30 20.72 1.77
C LEU A 186 -1.75 22.02 2.39
N ALA A 187 -1.99 23.18 1.78
CA ALA A 187 -1.58 24.48 2.33
C ALA A 187 -2.19 24.72 3.72
N VAL A 188 -3.48 24.46 3.89
CA VAL A 188 -4.17 24.59 5.19
C VAL A 188 -3.56 23.67 6.24
N SER A 189 -3.09 22.47 5.85
CA SER A 189 -2.52 21.49 6.78
C SER A 189 -1.16 21.89 7.37
N VAL A 190 -0.42 22.75 6.67
CA VAL A 190 0.91 23.20 7.09
C VAL A 190 0.90 24.63 7.64
N ALA A 191 -0.26 25.31 7.61
CA ALA A 191 -0.41 26.64 8.19
C ALA A 191 -0.03 26.62 9.69
N PRO A 192 0.64 27.66 10.20
CA PRO A 192 0.99 27.75 11.61
C PRO A 192 -0.27 27.69 12.47
N THR A 193 -0.33 26.76 13.39
CA THR A 193 -1.42 26.73 14.40
C THR A 193 -1.00 27.63 15.54
N PRO A 194 -1.84 28.59 16.01
CA PRO A 194 -1.46 29.61 16.99
C PRO A 194 -1.03 29.07 18.36
N THR A 195 -1.18 27.78 18.61
CA THR A 195 -1.17 27.19 19.95
C THR A 195 0.20 26.84 20.52
N ARG A 196 1.32 26.89 19.77
CA ARG A 196 2.68 26.79 20.34
C ARG A 196 3.77 27.26 19.38
N PRO A 197 4.70 28.16 19.82
CA PRO A 197 5.91 28.43 19.08
C PRO A 197 6.73 27.14 18.97
N ARG A 198 7.04 26.72 17.75
CA ARG A 198 7.94 25.57 17.52
C ARG A 198 9.37 26.05 17.44
N ALA A 199 10.25 25.49 18.24
CA ALA A 199 11.67 25.77 18.19
C ALA A 199 12.31 25.37 16.82
N MET A 200 11.76 24.35 16.15
CA MET A 200 12.19 23.92 14.81
C MET A 200 10.98 23.45 13.97
N PRO A 201 10.94 23.74 12.67
CA PRO A 201 9.91 23.19 11.77
C PRO A 201 10.07 21.66 11.66
N PRO A 202 8.94 20.92 11.53
CA PRO A 202 9.01 19.47 11.34
C PRO A 202 9.71 19.15 10.02
N THR A 203 10.55 18.10 10.01
CA THR A 203 11.26 17.62 8.82
C THR A 203 10.29 16.95 7.84
N THR A 204 9.22 16.32 8.33
CA THR A 204 8.17 15.70 7.51
C THR A 204 7.05 16.68 7.21
N PHE A 205 6.44 16.54 6.03
CA PHE A 205 5.31 17.36 5.60
C PHE A 205 4.11 17.19 6.55
N PHE A 206 3.75 15.93 6.84
CA PHE A 206 2.72 15.60 7.83
C PHE A 206 3.35 15.36 9.21
N ALA A 207 2.97 16.15 10.17
CA ALA A 207 3.45 16.05 11.54
C ALA A 207 2.28 15.94 12.53
N ASN A 208 2.54 15.35 13.70
CA ASN A 208 1.60 15.33 14.80
C ASN A 208 1.52 16.72 15.48
N ARG A 209 0.61 16.87 16.46
CA ARG A 209 0.42 18.15 17.19
C ARG A 209 1.67 18.62 17.92
N SER A 210 2.59 17.72 18.31
CA SER A 210 3.87 18.06 18.95
C SER A 210 5.01 18.30 17.95
N GLY A 211 4.78 18.12 16.64
CA GLY A 211 5.76 18.37 15.60
C GLY A 211 6.56 17.15 15.16
N GLY A 212 6.37 16.03 15.80
CA GLY A 212 7.03 14.78 15.42
C GLY A 212 6.38 14.13 14.19
N ALA A 213 7.10 13.20 13.57
CA ALA A 213 6.57 12.39 12.47
C ALA A 213 5.32 11.59 12.91
N LEU A 214 4.42 11.35 11.96
CA LEU A 214 3.23 10.55 12.20
C LEU A 214 3.57 9.04 12.14
N PRO A 215 3.41 8.28 13.25
CA PRO A 215 3.59 6.85 13.20
C PRO A 215 2.51 6.18 12.33
N HIS A 216 2.93 5.26 11.47
CA HIS A 216 2.03 4.54 10.56
C HIS A 216 0.85 3.88 11.29
N GLN A 217 1.10 3.28 12.45
CA GLN A 217 0.09 2.59 13.25
C GLN A 217 -0.93 3.57 13.86
N THR A 218 -0.48 4.74 14.32
CA THR A 218 -1.37 5.79 14.83
C THR A 218 -2.35 6.25 13.75
N VAL A 219 -1.86 6.50 12.54
CA VAL A 219 -2.71 6.91 11.40
C VAL A 219 -3.72 5.82 11.05
N ARG A 220 -3.30 4.54 11.04
CA ARG A 220 -4.22 3.41 10.82
C ARG A 220 -5.32 3.32 11.87
N HIS A 221 -4.96 3.39 13.15
CA HIS A 221 -5.95 3.33 14.25
C HIS A 221 -6.91 4.50 14.19
N THR A 222 -6.40 5.71 13.94
CA THR A 222 -7.22 6.91 13.76
C THR A 222 -8.23 6.73 12.65
N PHE A 223 -7.79 6.17 11.51
CA PHE A 223 -8.66 5.92 10.37
C PHE A 223 -9.75 4.88 10.65
N VAL A 224 -9.40 3.76 11.27
CA VAL A 224 -10.38 2.72 11.68
C VAL A 224 -11.43 3.31 12.63
N SER A 225 -10.99 4.10 13.60
CA SER A 225 -11.91 4.80 14.52
C SER A 225 -12.79 5.81 13.79
N LEU A 226 -12.27 6.53 12.79
CA LEU A 226 -13.05 7.45 11.95
C LEU A 226 -14.11 6.68 11.16
N CYS A 227 -13.75 5.60 10.47
CA CYS A 227 -14.69 4.75 9.71
C CYS A 227 -15.86 4.28 10.59
N ALA A 228 -15.55 3.75 11.78
CA ALA A 228 -16.59 3.29 12.72
C ALA A 228 -17.55 4.42 13.13
N ARG A 229 -17.06 5.65 13.31
CA ARG A 229 -17.89 6.80 13.72
C ARG A 229 -18.68 7.43 12.59
N THR A 230 -18.22 7.30 11.36
CA THR A 230 -18.89 7.85 10.16
C THR A 230 -19.77 6.83 9.47
N GLY A 231 -19.93 5.63 10.05
CA GLY A 231 -20.76 4.57 9.47
C GLY A 231 -20.21 4.01 8.17
N VAL A 232 -18.88 4.02 7.99
CA VAL A 232 -18.22 3.40 6.84
C VAL A 232 -17.73 2.02 7.25
N TYR A 233 -18.44 1.01 6.79
CA TYR A 233 -18.20 -0.39 7.14
C TYR A 233 -17.86 -1.23 5.91
N ALA A 234 -17.43 -2.47 6.13
CA ALA A 234 -17.28 -3.43 5.06
C ALA A 234 -18.61 -3.62 4.32
N ARG A 235 -18.54 -3.73 2.99
CA ARG A 235 -19.72 -4.07 2.18
C ARG A 235 -20.25 -5.46 2.57
N ALA A 236 -21.53 -5.68 2.43
CA ALA A 236 -22.13 -7.00 2.62
C ALA A 236 -21.39 -8.04 1.75
N GLY A 237 -20.98 -9.16 2.36
CA GLY A 237 -20.17 -10.20 1.72
C GLY A 237 -18.65 -9.95 1.68
N SER A 238 -18.15 -8.77 2.14
CA SER A 238 -16.73 -8.54 2.28
C SER A 238 -16.25 -8.98 3.66
N THR A 239 -15.16 -9.76 3.71
CA THR A 239 -14.52 -10.19 4.96
C THR A 239 -13.55 -9.14 5.54
N ALA A 240 -13.27 -8.09 4.77
CA ALA A 240 -12.25 -7.10 5.12
C ALA A 240 -12.86 -5.73 5.44
N ALA A 241 -12.54 -5.19 6.61
CA ALA A 241 -12.86 -3.81 6.98
C ALA A 241 -12.18 -2.79 6.03
N PRO A 242 -12.80 -1.63 5.78
CA PRO A 242 -12.22 -0.55 4.98
C PRO A 242 -10.84 -0.13 5.49
N ARG A 243 -9.87 0.06 4.59
CA ARG A 243 -8.48 0.38 4.93
C ARG A 243 -8.03 1.66 4.26
N LEU A 244 -7.02 2.32 4.84
CA LEU A 244 -6.36 3.47 4.22
C LEU A 244 -5.84 3.19 2.80
N HIS A 245 -5.33 1.99 2.55
CA HIS A 245 -4.82 1.64 1.22
C HIS A 245 -5.92 1.54 0.17
N ASP A 246 -7.16 1.29 0.61
CA ASP A 246 -8.31 1.21 -0.27
C ASP A 246 -8.70 2.60 -0.84
N LEU A 247 -8.27 3.71 -0.22
CA LEU A 247 -8.38 5.05 -0.81
C LEU A 247 -7.61 5.15 -2.13
N ARG A 248 -6.42 4.56 -2.20
CA ARG A 248 -5.64 4.49 -3.44
C ARG A 248 -6.28 3.57 -4.47
N HIS A 249 -6.88 2.46 -4.04
CA HIS A 249 -7.65 1.58 -4.93
C HIS A 249 -8.85 2.33 -5.52
N SER A 250 -9.58 3.07 -4.67
CA SER A 250 -10.71 3.91 -5.10
C SER A 250 -10.30 5.00 -6.09
N PHE A 251 -9.17 5.69 -5.84
CA PHE A 251 -8.61 6.64 -6.80
C PHE A 251 -8.40 6.01 -8.18
N ALA A 252 -7.75 4.85 -8.23
CA ALA A 252 -7.46 4.18 -9.49
C ALA A 252 -8.73 3.75 -10.23
N VAL A 253 -9.70 3.17 -9.50
CA VAL A 253 -10.99 2.74 -10.05
C VAL A 253 -11.81 3.94 -10.53
N HIS A 254 -11.94 4.99 -9.72
CA HIS A 254 -12.70 6.19 -10.10
C HIS A 254 -12.07 6.92 -11.30
N ARG A 255 -10.74 6.92 -11.42
CA ARG A 255 -10.07 7.46 -12.60
C ARG A 255 -10.37 6.65 -13.86
N LEU A 256 -10.37 5.32 -13.76
CA LEU A 256 -10.73 4.45 -14.88
C LEU A 256 -12.20 4.63 -15.27
N LEU A 257 -13.13 4.70 -14.31
CA LEU A 257 -14.53 4.98 -14.56
C LEU A 257 -14.73 6.33 -15.25
N ALA A 258 -14.03 7.38 -14.80
CA ALA A 258 -14.08 8.69 -15.43
C ALA A 258 -13.64 8.60 -16.90
N TRP A 259 -12.52 7.96 -17.20
CA TRP A 259 -12.05 7.78 -18.57
C TRP A 259 -13.02 6.98 -19.44
N TYR A 260 -13.64 5.93 -18.89
CA TYR A 260 -14.69 5.20 -19.63
C TYR A 260 -15.88 6.11 -19.97
N ARG A 261 -16.35 6.91 -19.00
CA ARG A 261 -17.47 7.84 -19.19
C ARG A 261 -17.15 8.98 -20.16
N GLU A 262 -15.92 9.46 -20.14
CA GLU A 262 -15.39 10.51 -21.03
C GLU A 262 -15.08 10.01 -22.45
N GLY A 263 -15.25 8.69 -22.73
CA GLY A 263 -14.94 8.09 -24.03
C GLY A 263 -13.44 7.97 -24.32
N ALA A 264 -12.56 8.18 -23.33
CA ALA A 264 -11.11 8.09 -23.52
C ALA A 264 -10.64 6.66 -23.83
N ASP A 265 -9.55 6.52 -24.57
CA ASP A 265 -8.89 5.23 -24.79
C ASP A 265 -8.20 4.78 -23.49
N VAL A 266 -8.89 3.93 -22.73
CA VAL A 266 -8.42 3.41 -21.45
C VAL A 266 -7.15 2.59 -21.60
N GLN A 267 -6.97 1.84 -22.69
CA GLN A 267 -5.77 1.06 -22.93
C GLN A 267 -4.54 1.97 -23.07
N ARG A 268 -4.69 3.07 -23.78
CA ARG A 268 -3.66 4.08 -23.93
C ARG A 268 -3.37 4.84 -22.63
N CYS A 269 -4.36 5.01 -21.77
CA CYS A 269 -4.23 5.72 -20.50
C CYS A 269 -3.65 4.85 -19.36
N LEU A 270 -3.77 3.52 -19.42
CA LEU A 270 -3.30 2.61 -18.37
C LEU A 270 -1.81 2.73 -18.02
N PRO A 271 -0.87 2.85 -18.99
CA PRO A 271 0.55 3.07 -18.69
C PRO A 271 0.80 4.36 -17.90
N HIS A 272 0.07 5.44 -18.23
CA HIS A 272 0.18 6.72 -17.50
C HIS A 272 -0.30 6.56 -16.05
N LEU A 273 -1.45 5.91 -15.82
CA LEU A 273 -1.93 5.61 -14.47
C LEU A 273 -0.94 4.72 -13.71
N SER A 274 -0.37 3.71 -14.35
CA SER A 274 0.63 2.83 -13.77
C SER A 274 1.87 3.60 -13.30
N THR A 275 2.37 4.52 -14.13
CA THR A 275 3.49 5.40 -13.81
C THR A 275 3.15 6.37 -12.68
N TYR A 276 2.00 7.02 -12.76
CA TYR A 276 1.50 7.94 -11.74
C TYR A 276 1.40 7.27 -10.37
N LEU A 277 0.82 6.08 -10.32
CA LEU A 277 0.74 5.28 -9.10
C LEU A 277 2.11 4.71 -8.65
N GLY A 278 3.11 4.66 -9.51
CA GLY A 278 4.40 4.03 -9.22
C GLY A 278 4.29 2.51 -9.07
N HIS A 279 3.58 1.86 -10.01
CA HIS A 279 3.56 0.42 -10.12
C HIS A 279 4.78 -0.06 -10.90
N ALA A 280 5.45 -1.10 -10.40
CA ALA A 280 6.60 -1.70 -11.09
C ALA A 280 6.20 -2.50 -12.34
N ARG A 281 4.94 -2.94 -12.42
CA ARG A 281 4.37 -3.73 -13.52
C ARG A 281 2.97 -3.23 -13.84
N ILE A 282 2.65 -3.08 -15.11
CA ILE A 282 1.34 -2.63 -15.57
C ILE A 282 0.21 -3.58 -15.11
N ALA A 283 0.49 -4.88 -15.00
CA ALA A 283 -0.45 -5.88 -14.49
C ALA A 283 -1.02 -5.52 -13.09
N CYS A 284 -0.27 -4.76 -12.27
CA CYS A 284 -0.79 -4.26 -11.00
C CYS A 284 -1.89 -3.21 -11.18
N THR A 285 -1.88 -2.48 -12.30
CA THR A 285 -2.92 -1.49 -12.67
C THR A 285 -4.07 -2.17 -13.39
N GLN A 286 -3.80 -3.11 -14.27
CA GLN A 286 -4.83 -3.88 -15.01
C GLN A 286 -5.80 -4.61 -14.08
N ARG A 287 -5.36 -5.01 -12.88
CA ARG A 287 -6.24 -5.62 -11.87
C ARG A 287 -7.43 -4.74 -11.48
N TYR A 288 -7.34 -3.42 -11.64
CA TYR A 288 -8.45 -2.53 -11.34
C TYR A 288 -9.60 -2.66 -12.35
N LEU A 289 -9.33 -3.10 -13.58
CA LEU A 289 -10.35 -3.29 -14.61
C LEU A 289 -11.39 -4.37 -14.26
N THR A 290 -11.04 -5.28 -13.36
CA THR A 290 -11.93 -6.39 -12.94
C THR A 290 -12.42 -6.26 -11.50
N MET A 291 -12.18 -5.11 -10.84
CA MET A 291 -12.48 -4.97 -9.41
C MET A 291 -13.93 -4.60 -9.10
N ILE A 292 -14.63 -3.99 -10.03
CA ILE A 292 -16.02 -3.58 -9.83
C ILE A 292 -16.87 -3.86 -11.07
N PRO A 293 -18.15 -4.28 -10.88
CA PRO A 293 -19.07 -4.55 -11.98
C PRO A 293 -19.28 -3.35 -12.91
N GLU A 294 -19.32 -2.15 -12.37
CA GLU A 294 -19.53 -0.90 -13.10
C GLU A 294 -18.46 -0.63 -14.17
N LEU A 295 -17.22 -1.10 -13.98
CA LEU A 295 -16.18 -1.01 -15.01
C LEU A 295 -16.46 -1.98 -16.17
N LEU A 296 -16.98 -3.17 -15.88
CA LEU A 296 -17.36 -4.16 -16.88
C LEU A 296 -18.61 -3.69 -17.65
N GLU A 297 -19.57 -3.11 -16.95
CA GLU A 297 -20.77 -2.52 -17.55
C GLU A 297 -20.41 -1.39 -18.52
N GLN A 298 -19.55 -0.45 -18.14
CA GLN A 298 -19.08 0.62 -19.02
C GLN A 298 -18.33 0.07 -20.25
N ALA A 299 -17.57 -0.98 -20.09
CA ALA A 299 -16.90 -1.64 -21.21
C ALA A 299 -17.93 -2.30 -22.16
N SER A 300 -19.00 -2.94 -21.63
CA SER A 300 -20.08 -3.52 -22.41
C SER A 300 -20.87 -2.46 -23.20
N LEU A 301 -21.26 -1.36 -22.54
CA LEU A 301 -21.96 -0.25 -23.19
C LEU A 301 -21.16 0.35 -24.37
N ARG A 302 -19.85 0.46 -24.22
CA ARG A 302 -18.99 0.91 -25.33
C ARG A 302 -18.93 -0.06 -26.48
N PHE A 303 -18.90 -1.35 -26.18
CA PHE A 303 -18.98 -2.39 -27.23
C PHE A 303 -20.30 -2.32 -27.98
N GLU A 304 -21.42 -2.18 -27.29
CA GLU A 304 -22.74 -2.01 -27.90
C GLU A 304 -22.80 -0.78 -28.81
N THR A 305 -22.27 0.36 -28.32
CA THR A 305 -22.21 1.60 -29.13
C THR A 305 -21.38 1.40 -30.39
N TYR A 306 -20.25 0.70 -30.29
CA TYR A 306 -19.41 0.37 -31.43
C TYR A 306 -20.12 -0.58 -32.43
N ALA A 307 -20.72 -1.66 -31.90
CA ALA A 307 -21.43 -2.65 -32.71
C ALA A 307 -22.65 -2.05 -33.44
N HIS A 308 -23.38 -1.12 -32.81
CA HIS A 308 -24.49 -0.41 -33.46
C HIS A 308 -24.03 0.66 -34.46
N GLY A 309 -22.85 1.25 -34.26
CA GLY A 309 -22.29 2.22 -35.20
C GLY A 309 -21.78 1.62 -36.53
N GLU A 310 -21.37 0.35 -36.52
CA GLU A 310 -20.97 -0.37 -37.73
C GLU A 310 -22.15 -0.89 -38.56
N VAL A 311 -23.35 -1.05 -37.97
CA VAL A 311 -24.56 -1.54 -38.68
C VAL A 311 -25.27 -0.42 -39.46
N GLY A 312 -24.87 0.84 -39.29
CA GLY A 312 -25.47 2.03 -39.93
C GLY A 312 -24.80 2.49 -41.25
N HIS A 313 -23.87 1.74 -41.81
CA HIS A 313 -23.22 2.03 -43.08
C HIS A 313 -23.34 0.89 -44.09
N GLU A 314 -24.59 0.51 -44.46
CA GLU A 314 -24.93 -0.18 -45.68
C GLU A 314 -26.00 0.63 -46.44
#